data_2264b15f09449c6d5caf0ffe09e10120
#
_entry.id   2264b15f09449c6d5caf0ffe09e10120
#
_cell.length_a   1.000
_cell.length_b   1.000
_cell.length_c   1.000
_cell.angle_alpha   90.00
_cell.angle_beta   90.00
_cell.angle_gamma   90.00
#
_symmetry.space_group_name_H-M   'P 1'
#
loop_
_entity.id
_entity.type
_entity.pdbx_description
1 polymer ?
#
loop_
_entity_poly.entity_id
_entity_poly.type
_entity_poly.pdbx_seq_one_letter_code
_entity_poly.pdbx_strand_id
1 'polypeptide(L)'
;MRQDPDGPYLRSGQVAERAGVNPQTLRYYERRGLIAEPARSPGGHRAYPPDTVTLLTVIKAAQRLGFTLDEVTELLDTGRRGHPTPDLRARAQAKIAEVDAKIADLTTIRTALGQVVSAGCDSLTHCTCPDCPLPFADLALRSGRPPGRPARARWPR
;
A
#
# COMPACT_ATOMS: atom_id res chain seq x y z
N MET A 1 38.67 17.87 13.18
CA MET A 1 38.17 18.00 11.81
C MET A 1 36.66 17.86 11.85
N ARG A 2 35.95 18.97 11.71
CA ARG A 2 34.47 18.93 11.65
C ARG A 2 34.11 18.34 10.29
N GLN A 3 33.43 17.18 10.28
CA GLN A 3 32.90 16.60 9.05
C GLN A 3 31.81 17.54 8.54
N ASP A 4 31.97 18.02 7.30
CA ASP A 4 30.93 18.77 6.59
C ASP A 4 29.65 17.99 6.62
N PRO A 5 28.53 18.58 7.11
CA PRO A 5 27.22 17.92 7.12
C PRO A 5 26.67 17.68 5.71
N ASP A 6 27.29 18.25 4.68
CA ASP A 6 26.90 18.18 3.26
C ASP A 6 27.93 17.43 2.38
N GLY A 7 28.67 16.47 2.94
CA GLY A 7 29.48 15.56 2.14
C GLY A 7 28.63 14.81 1.10
N PRO A 8 29.24 14.28 0.00
CA PRO A 8 28.52 13.67 -1.11
C PRO A 8 27.72 12.41 -0.71
N TYR A 9 27.74 12.02 0.55
CA TYR A 9 27.05 10.83 1.06
C TYR A 9 26.39 11.09 2.41
N LEU A 10 25.19 10.52 2.55
CA LEU A 10 24.37 10.61 3.76
C LEU A 10 24.45 9.33 4.59
N ARG A 11 24.44 9.43 5.91
CA ARG A 11 24.32 8.28 6.82
C ARG A 11 22.87 7.78 6.87
N SER A 12 22.65 6.51 7.23
CA SER A 12 21.32 5.90 7.32
C SER A 12 20.31 6.73 8.10
N GLY A 13 20.71 7.33 9.23
CA GLY A 13 19.85 8.19 10.04
C GLY A 13 19.42 9.46 9.30
N GLN A 14 20.35 10.11 8.61
CA GLN A 14 20.07 11.33 7.84
C GLN A 14 19.13 11.04 6.64
N VAL A 15 19.35 9.92 5.95
CA VAL A 15 18.46 9.49 4.86
C VAL A 15 17.06 9.19 5.41
N ALA A 16 16.98 8.43 6.50
CA ALA A 16 15.73 8.06 7.14
C ALA A 16 14.94 9.30 7.59
N GLU A 17 15.60 10.24 8.24
CA GLU A 17 15.02 11.52 8.69
C GLU A 17 14.52 12.36 7.51
N ARG A 18 15.36 12.60 6.51
CA ARG A 18 15.04 13.44 5.33
C ARG A 18 13.92 12.82 4.48
N ALA A 19 13.90 11.50 4.33
CA ALA A 19 12.85 10.79 3.59
C ALA A 19 11.59 10.51 4.44
N GLY A 20 11.65 10.76 5.76
CA GLY A 20 10.56 10.46 6.68
C GLY A 20 10.23 8.97 6.72
N VAL A 21 11.24 8.11 6.78
CA VAL A 21 11.10 6.65 6.89
C VAL A 21 11.85 6.14 8.13
N ASN A 22 11.46 4.95 8.60
CA ASN A 22 12.22 4.28 9.66
C ASN A 22 13.53 3.70 9.08
N PRO A 23 14.65 3.71 9.80
CA PRO A 23 15.89 3.06 9.38
C PRO A 23 15.74 1.57 9.05
N GLN A 24 14.80 0.86 9.67
CA GLN A 24 14.49 -0.53 9.31
C GLN A 24 13.83 -0.62 7.94
N THR A 25 12.96 0.34 7.59
CA THR A 25 12.34 0.44 6.26
C THR A 25 13.41 0.67 5.19
N LEU A 26 14.40 1.51 5.47
CA LEU A 26 15.54 1.74 4.58
C LEU A 26 16.27 0.43 4.26
N ARG A 27 16.61 -0.37 5.30
CA ARG A 27 17.24 -1.69 5.13
C ARG A 27 16.35 -2.70 4.40
N TYR A 28 15.04 -2.61 4.59
CA TYR A 28 14.10 -3.43 3.87
C TYR A 28 14.11 -3.11 2.37
N TYR A 29 14.13 -1.82 2.00
CA TYR A 29 14.19 -1.39 0.60
C TYR A 29 15.54 -1.75 -0.07
N GLU A 30 16.66 -1.72 0.67
CA GLU A 30 17.93 -2.26 0.21
C GLU A 30 17.80 -3.74 -0.19
N ARG A 31 17.31 -4.57 0.73
CA ARG A 31 17.15 -6.01 0.49
C ARG A 31 16.20 -6.34 -0.66
N ARG A 32 15.23 -5.46 -0.91
CA ARG A 32 14.28 -5.57 -2.02
C ARG A 32 14.82 -5.02 -3.36
N GLY A 33 16.02 -4.46 -3.36
CA GLY A 33 16.62 -3.86 -4.56
C GLY A 33 15.98 -2.55 -5.02
N LEU A 34 15.07 -1.97 -4.23
CA LEU A 34 14.43 -0.68 -4.53
C LEU A 34 15.45 0.46 -4.50
N ILE A 35 16.39 0.39 -3.59
CA ILE A 35 17.54 1.30 -3.49
C ILE A 35 18.84 0.50 -3.62
N ALA A 36 19.85 1.12 -4.22
CA ALA A 36 21.14 0.48 -4.40
C ALA A 36 21.80 0.18 -3.04
N GLU A 37 22.59 -0.89 -3.00
CA GLU A 37 23.41 -1.19 -1.83
C GLU A 37 24.34 0.00 -1.52
N PRO A 38 24.30 0.52 -0.28
CA PRO A 38 25.10 1.67 0.07
C PRO A 38 26.59 1.33 0.14
N ALA A 39 27.42 2.28 -0.28
CA ALA A 39 28.85 2.21 -0.02
C ALA A 39 29.11 2.17 1.49
N ARG A 40 30.31 1.74 1.89
CA ARG A 40 30.75 1.84 3.28
C ARG A 40 31.80 2.92 3.42
N SER A 41 31.60 3.79 4.41
CA SER A 41 32.62 4.76 4.79
C SER A 41 33.85 4.05 5.39
N PRO A 42 35.01 4.72 5.50
CA PRO A 42 36.19 4.16 6.17
C PRO A 42 35.92 3.68 7.61
N GLY A 43 34.90 4.22 8.30
CA GLY A 43 34.44 3.76 9.61
C GLY A 43 33.40 2.65 9.56
N GLY A 44 33.17 1.99 8.40
CA GLY A 44 32.25 0.86 8.27
C GLY A 44 30.76 1.24 8.21
N HIS A 45 30.42 2.53 8.26
CA HIS A 45 29.03 2.97 8.23
C HIS A 45 28.49 3.02 6.79
N ARG A 46 27.18 2.73 6.65
CA ARG A 46 26.48 2.88 5.37
C ARG A 46 26.46 4.33 4.90
N ALA A 47 26.81 4.54 3.63
CA ALA A 47 26.91 5.83 2.98
C ALA A 47 26.07 5.84 1.71
N TYR A 48 25.03 6.65 1.69
CA TYR A 48 24.05 6.72 0.60
C TYR A 48 24.25 8.01 -0.19
N PRO A 49 24.12 7.96 -1.52
CA PRO A 49 24.09 9.17 -2.32
C PRO A 49 22.83 9.99 -2.00
N PRO A 50 22.89 11.34 -2.13
CA PRO A 50 21.74 12.23 -1.84
C PRO A 50 20.46 11.85 -2.60
N ASP A 51 20.59 11.36 -3.83
CA ASP A 51 19.47 10.94 -4.69
C ASP A 51 18.63 9.81 -4.06
N THR A 52 19.18 9.07 -3.09
CA THR A 52 18.44 8.06 -2.32
C THR A 52 17.24 8.67 -1.61
N VAL A 53 17.33 9.90 -1.11
CA VAL A 53 16.22 10.59 -0.44
C VAL A 53 15.09 10.86 -1.43
N THR A 54 15.43 11.36 -2.63
CA THR A 54 14.45 11.59 -3.70
C THR A 54 13.78 10.31 -4.11
N LEU A 55 14.54 9.24 -4.31
CA LEU A 55 14.01 7.91 -4.66
C LEU A 55 13.04 7.39 -3.61
N LEU A 56 13.39 7.49 -2.33
CA LEU A 56 12.50 7.09 -1.22
C LEU A 56 11.21 7.91 -1.19
N THR A 57 11.28 9.20 -1.51
CA THR A 57 10.10 10.06 -1.61
C THR A 57 9.18 9.60 -2.75
N VAL A 58 9.75 9.24 -3.91
CA VAL A 58 9.00 8.70 -5.05
C VAL A 58 8.33 7.37 -4.69
N ILE A 59 9.06 6.44 -4.04
CA ILE A 59 8.51 5.15 -3.58
C ILE A 59 7.31 5.38 -2.65
N LYS A 60 7.44 6.27 -1.66
CA LYS A 60 6.35 6.61 -0.74
C LYS A 60 5.15 7.23 -1.45
N ALA A 61 5.39 8.11 -2.41
CA ALA A 61 4.32 8.72 -3.19
C ALA A 61 3.56 7.65 -4.01
N ALA A 62 4.27 6.74 -4.67
CA ALA A 62 3.67 5.65 -5.41
C ALA A 62 2.82 4.74 -4.49
N GLN A 63 3.34 4.39 -3.31
CA GLN A 63 2.56 3.61 -2.32
C GLN A 63 1.28 4.33 -1.86
N ARG A 64 1.33 5.66 -1.68
CA ARG A 64 0.13 6.46 -1.36
C ARG A 64 -0.90 6.46 -2.48
N LEU A 65 -0.46 6.32 -3.72
CA LEU A 65 -1.32 6.15 -4.90
C LEU A 65 -1.83 4.71 -5.07
N GLY A 66 -1.52 3.81 -4.12
CA GLY A 66 -2.00 2.43 -4.10
C GLY A 66 -1.15 1.44 -4.90
N PHE A 67 0.05 1.83 -5.35
CA PHE A 67 0.98 0.89 -5.96
C PHE A 67 1.62 0.00 -4.89
N THR A 68 1.73 -1.28 -5.18
CA THR A 68 2.50 -2.23 -4.36
C THR A 68 4.00 -1.99 -4.53
N LEU A 69 4.81 -2.48 -3.61
CA LEU A 69 6.28 -2.36 -3.75
C LEU A 69 6.83 -3.10 -4.96
N ASP A 70 6.21 -4.21 -5.35
CA ASP A 70 6.61 -4.96 -6.54
C ASP A 70 6.33 -4.16 -7.81
N GLU A 71 5.15 -3.55 -7.93
CA GLU A 71 4.83 -2.63 -9.03
C GLU A 71 5.79 -1.44 -9.09
N VAL A 72 6.17 -0.88 -7.93
CA VAL A 72 7.15 0.22 -7.87
C VAL A 72 8.54 -0.26 -8.31
N THR A 73 8.97 -1.45 -7.90
CA THR A 73 10.26 -2.03 -8.31
C THR A 73 10.33 -2.16 -9.83
N GLU A 74 9.30 -2.74 -10.44
CA GLU A 74 9.23 -2.90 -11.89
C GLU A 74 9.25 -1.58 -12.64
N LEU A 75 8.53 -0.56 -12.13
CA LEU A 75 8.53 0.79 -12.71
C LEU A 75 9.92 1.44 -12.66
N LEU A 76 10.62 1.30 -11.53
CA LEU A 76 11.97 1.84 -11.35
C LEU A 76 12.99 1.12 -12.25
N ASP A 77 12.89 -0.19 -12.41
CA ASP A 77 13.77 -0.97 -13.27
C ASP A 77 13.57 -0.64 -14.74
N THR A 78 12.34 -0.41 -15.17
CA THR A 78 12.03 0.05 -16.53
C THR A 78 12.61 1.44 -16.77
N GLY A 79 12.48 2.36 -15.81
CA GLY A 79 13.06 3.71 -15.89
C GLY A 79 14.58 3.70 -15.95
N ARG A 80 15.26 2.82 -15.19
CA ARG A 80 16.72 2.66 -15.20
C ARG A 80 17.26 2.16 -16.55
N ARG A 81 16.47 1.41 -17.32
CA ARG A 81 16.83 0.93 -18.65
C ARG A 81 16.65 1.96 -19.76
N GLY A 82 16.28 3.20 -19.44
CA GLY A 82 16.17 4.31 -20.37
C GLY A 82 15.05 4.22 -21.39
N HIS A 83 14.07 3.33 -21.19
CA HIS A 83 12.90 3.25 -22.05
C HIS A 83 11.84 4.26 -21.59
N PRO A 84 11.27 5.09 -22.51
CA PRO A 84 10.09 5.88 -22.17
C PRO A 84 8.99 4.91 -21.74
N THR A 85 8.32 5.22 -20.65
CA THR A 85 7.43 4.30 -19.92
C THR A 85 5.99 4.29 -20.50
N PRO A 86 5.71 3.64 -21.66
CA PRO A 86 4.32 3.33 -22.03
C PRO A 86 3.64 2.54 -20.90
N ASP A 87 4.44 1.77 -20.16
CA ASP A 87 4.00 0.91 -19.06
C ASP A 87 3.48 1.68 -17.85
N LEU A 88 4.06 2.83 -17.48
CA LEU A 88 3.57 3.66 -16.37
C LEU A 88 2.14 4.14 -16.63
N ARG A 89 1.84 4.59 -17.85
CA ARG A 89 0.50 5.06 -18.21
C ARG A 89 -0.52 3.93 -18.16
N ALA A 90 -0.18 2.77 -18.71
CA ALA A 90 -1.04 1.59 -18.66
C ALA A 90 -1.29 1.12 -17.23
N ARG A 91 -0.26 1.09 -16.39
CA ARG A 91 -0.38 0.75 -14.97
C ARG A 91 -1.20 1.76 -14.19
N ALA A 92 -1.05 3.06 -14.47
CA ALA A 92 -1.87 4.09 -13.85
C ALA A 92 -3.36 3.93 -14.25
N GLN A 93 -3.66 3.61 -15.51
CA GLN A 93 -5.02 3.33 -15.97
C GLN A 93 -5.61 2.08 -15.29
N ALA A 94 -4.83 1.01 -15.17
CA ALA A 94 -5.25 -0.19 -14.45
C ALA A 94 -5.54 0.11 -12.96
N LYS A 95 -4.70 0.94 -12.33
CA LYS A 95 -4.90 1.35 -10.93
C LYS A 95 -6.14 2.23 -10.76
N ILE A 96 -6.44 3.12 -11.71
CA ILE A 96 -7.68 3.90 -11.72
C ILE A 96 -8.89 2.95 -11.78
N ALA A 97 -8.88 1.97 -12.69
CA ALA A 97 -9.98 1.00 -12.79
C ALA A 97 -10.18 0.19 -11.50
N GLU A 98 -9.08 -0.20 -10.83
CA GLU A 98 -9.14 -0.87 -9.52
C GLU A 98 -9.75 0.03 -8.44
N VAL A 99 -9.37 1.30 -8.41
CA VAL A 99 -9.92 2.29 -7.45
C VAL A 99 -11.41 2.53 -7.73
N ASP A 100 -11.80 2.69 -8.99
CA ASP A 100 -13.20 2.88 -9.38
C ASP A 100 -14.07 1.69 -8.96
N ALA A 101 -13.58 0.46 -9.13
CA ALA A 101 -14.26 -0.74 -8.65
C ALA A 101 -14.45 -0.71 -7.12
N LYS A 102 -13.42 -0.35 -6.36
CA LYS A 102 -13.51 -0.21 -4.89
C LYS A 102 -14.49 0.88 -4.46
N ILE A 103 -14.54 1.99 -5.18
CA ILE A 103 -15.52 3.08 -4.93
C ILE A 103 -16.94 2.57 -5.16
N ALA A 104 -17.18 1.82 -6.23
CA ALA A 104 -18.48 1.21 -6.51
C ALA A 104 -18.92 0.24 -5.40
N ASP A 105 -18.02 -0.62 -4.93
CA ASP A 105 -18.28 -1.56 -3.84
C ASP A 105 -18.59 -0.82 -2.53
N LEU A 106 -17.77 0.17 -2.16
CA LEU A 106 -18.00 0.98 -0.96
C LEU A 106 -19.30 1.78 -1.04
N THR A 107 -19.69 2.27 -2.21
CA THR A 107 -20.96 2.96 -2.45
C THR A 107 -22.13 2.00 -2.23
N THR A 108 -22.02 0.76 -2.69
CA THR A 108 -23.03 -0.29 -2.48
C THR A 108 -23.19 -0.61 -0.99
N ILE A 109 -22.06 -0.78 -0.28
CA ILE A 109 -22.05 -1.02 1.17
C ILE A 109 -22.69 0.17 1.91
N ARG A 110 -22.32 1.40 1.57
CA ARG A 110 -22.89 2.62 2.16
C ARG A 110 -24.40 2.68 1.97
N THR A 111 -24.89 2.34 0.78
CA THR A 111 -26.33 2.33 0.47
C THR A 111 -27.05 1.28 1.32
N ALA A 112 -26.50 0.07 1.41
CA ALA A 112 -27.07 -0.99 2.25
C ALA A 112 -27.14 -0.59 3.74
N LEU A 113 -26.05 -0.02 4.27
CA LEU A 113 -26.00 0.47 5.65
C LEU A 113 -27.00 1.62 5.87
N GLY A 114 -27.19 2.50 4.89
CA GLY A 114 -28.19 3.56 4.94
C GLY A 114 -29.62 3.01 5.05
N GLN A 115 -29.91 1.90 4.34
CA GLN A 115 -31.21 1.21 4.45
C GLN A 115 -31.42 0.62 5.85
N VAL A 116 -30.37 0.02 6.46
CA VAL A 116 -30.42 -0.46 7.85
C VAL A 116 -30.78 0.65 8.82
N VAL A 117 -30.11 1.79 8.70
CA VAL A 117 -30.35 2.94 9.56
C VAL A 117 -31.79 3.47 9.36
N SER A 118 -32.23 3.60 8.11
CA SER A 118 -33.57 4.09 7.78
C SER A 118 -34.69 3.14 8.24
N ALA A 119 -34.42 1.83 8.25
CA ALA A 119 -35.36 0.81 8.73
C ALA A 119 -35.37 0.67 10.27
N GLY A 120 -34.50 1.41 10.98
CA GLY A 120 -34.40 1.31 12.44
C GLY A 120 -33.95 -0.04 12.95
N CYS A 121 -33.15 -0.79 12.15
CA CYS A 121 -32.66 -2.11 12.54
C CYS A 121 -31.59 -1.99 13.61
N ASP A 122 -31.89 -2.47 14.81
CA ASP A 122 -31.00 -2.47 15.98
C ASP A 122 -30.43 -3.88 16.32
N SER A 123 -30.84 -4.93 15.59
CA SER A 123 -30.33 -6.29 15.79
C SER A 123 -30.29 -7.07 14.47
N LEU A 124 -29.16 -7.76 14.25
CA LEU A 124 -29.00 -8.70 13.12
C LEU A 124 -29.56 -10.10 13.41
N THR A 125 -29.75 -10.42 14.69
CA THR A 125 -30.15 -11.79 15.14
C THR A 125 -31.60 -11.90 15.54
N HIS A 126 -32.26 -10.78 15.80
CA HIS A 126 -33.66 -10.73 16.28
C HIS A 126 -34.53 -9.86 15.36
N CYS A 127 -34.17 -9.76 14.08
CA CYS A 127 -34.96 -9.03 13.12
C CYS A 127 -36.25 -9.75 12.81
N THR A 128 -37.38 -9.12 13.11
CA THR A 128 -38.74 -9.61 12.81
C THR A 128 -39.34 -8.96 11.57
N CYS A 129 -38.55 -8.19 10.81
CA CYS A 129 -39.03 -7.54 9.60
C CYS A 129 -39.30 -8.55 8.49
N PRO A 130 -40.53 -8.66 7.96
CA PRO A 130 -40.87 -9.59 6.89
C PRO A 130 -40.16 -9.25 5.56
N ASP A 131 -39.78 -7.98 5.36
CA ASP A 131 -39.09 -7.49 4.18
C ASP A 131 -37.78 -6.84 4.61
N CYS A 132 -36.77 -7.66 5.01
CA CYS A 132 -35.47 -7.16 5.40
C CYS A 132 -34.75 -6.56 4.18
N PRO A 133 -34.41 -5.24 4.19
CA PRO A 133 -33.75 -4.60 3.06
C PRO A 133 -32.26 -4.93 2.93
N LEU A 134 -31.77 -5.89 3.72
CA LEU A 134 -30.34 -6.26 3.72
C LEU A 134 -30.05 -7.37 2.71
N PRO A 135 -29.55 -7.03 1.53
CA PRO A 135 -29.15 -8.04 0.54
C PRO A 135 -27.75 -8.59 0.86
N PHE A 136 -27.56 -9.19 2.05
CA PHE A 136 -26.27 -9.86 2.33
C PHE A 136 -25.94 -10.93 1.30
N ALA A 137 -26.93 -11.58 0.70
CA ALA A 137 -26.75 -12.52 -0.38
C ALA A 137 -26.19 -11.86 -1.64
N ASP A 138 -26.67 -10.67 -2.00
CA ASP A 138 -26.22 -9.97 -3.20
C ASP A 138 -24.82 -9.37 -3.06
N LEU A 139 -24.43 -8.92 -1.84
CA LEU A 139 -23.09 -8.45 -1.54
C LEU A 139 -22.06 -9.61 -1.60
N ALA A 140 -22.43 -10.80 -1.15
CA ALA A 140 -21.57 -11.99 -1.22
C ALA A 140 -21.36 -12.48 -2.65
N LEU A 141 -22.36 -12.35 -3.51
CA LEU A 141 -22.29 -12.77 -4.93
C LEU A 141 -21.47 -11.82 -5.80
N ARG A 142 -21.47 -10.51 -5.49
CA ARG A 142 -20.69 -9.50 -6.23
C ARG A 142 -19.20 -9.55 -5.92
N SER A 143 -18.81 -10.01 -4.74
CA SER A 143 -17.41 -10.13 -4.35
C SER A 143 -16.68 -11.34 -4.95
N GLY A 144 -17.33 -12.18 -5.74
CA GLY A 144 -16.72 -13.30 -6.48
C GLY A 144 -15.97 -14.33 -5.61
N ARG A 145 -16.08 -14.25 -4.29
CA ARG A 145 -15.42 -15.14 -3.36
C ARG A 145 -16.48 -16.04 -2.69
N PRO A 146 -16.41 -17.36 -2.90
CA PRO A 146 -17.30 -18.25 -2.18
C PRO A 146 -17.09 -18.08 -0.67
N PRO A 147 -18.15 -18.12 0.15
CA PRO A 147 -18.02 -18.04 1.59
C PRO A 147 -17.15 -19.19 2.07
N GLY A 148 -15.93 -18.88 2.49
CA GLY A 148 -15.06 -19.82 3.15
C GLY A 148 -15.76 -20.33 4.40
N ARG A 149 -15.91 -21.66 4.53
CA ARG A 149 -16.44 -22.30 5.74
C ARG A 149 -15.75 -21.68 6.95
N PRO A 150 -16.49 -21.21 7.97
CA PRO A 150 -15.87 -20.71 9.19
C PRO A 150 -15.08 -21.87 9.81
N ALA A 151 -13.79 -21.63 10.03
CA ALA A 151 -12.96 -22.53 10.80
C ALA A 151 -13.58 -22.67 12.19
N ARG A 152 -13.93 -23.90 12.57
CA ARG A 152 -14.43 -24.21 13.92
C ARG A 152 -13.41 -23.76 14.94
N ALA A 153 -13.66 -22.66 15.63
CA ALA A 153 -12.89 -22.25 16.79
C ALA A 153 -13.03 -23.34 17.85
N ARG A 154 -11.96 -24.10 18.11
CA ARG A 154 -11.87 -24.94 19.31
C ARG A 154 -11.59 -24.01 20.48
N TRP A 155 -12.56 -23.87 21.36
CA TRP A 155 -12.32 -23.31 22.68
C TRP A 155 -11.60 -24.35 23.53
N PRO A 156 -10.49 -24.01 24.24
CA PRO A 156 -9.91 -24.90 25.24
C PRO A 156 -10.82 -24.98 26.48
N ARG A 157 -10.91 -26.20 27.04
CA ARG A 157 -11.55 -26.48 28.35
C ARG A 157 -10.67 -25.96 29.46
#